data_c91c8c0d59432a58b7db8051afda7193
#
_entry.id   c91c8c0d59432a58b7db8051afda7193
#
_cell.length_a   1.000
_cell.length_b   1.000
_cell.length_c   1.000
_cell.angle_alpha   90.00
_cell.angle_beta   90.00
_cell.angle_gamma   90.00
#
_symmetry.space_group_name_H-M   'P 1'
#
loop_
_entity.id
_entity.type
_entity.pdbx_description
1 polymer ?
#
loop_
_entity_poly.entity_id
_entity_poly.type
_entity_poly.pdbx_seq_one_letter_code
_entity_poly.pdbx_strand_id
1 'polypeptide(L)'
;YIMFIGGGELWCDVYLFSMCIMEEMQWIKTKSVTSAEFFHGSLELVDDSVCVFLVKGEGKTRALDERAERFLKDHTKKLVVIDTKDFALDGIDESFRWFLAPLITSTILTERLSIHFEANTKHDLSYRRYYRQFDY
;
A
#
# COMPACT_ATOMS: atom_id res chain seq x y z
N TYR A 1 -0.18 -9.33 -11.12
CA TYR A 1 0.33 -8.82 -9.84
C TYR A 1 -0.40 -7.55 -9.43
N ILE A 2 -0.26 -7.18 -8.17
CA ILE A 2 -0.77 -5.92 -7.62
C ILE A 2 0.42 -5.01 -7.35
N MET A 3 0.33 -3.74 -7.76
CA MET A 3 1.36 -2.75 -7.45
C MET A 3 0.95 -1.93 -6.22
N PHE A 4 1.88 -1.76 -5.29
CA PHE A 4 1.71 -0.94 -4.09
C PHE A 4 2.68 0.23 -4.14
N ILE A 5 2.15 1.44 -4.03
CA ILE A 5 2.91 2.70 -4.09
C ILE A 5 2.66 3.50 -2.82
N GLY A 6 3.70 4.04 -2.23
CA GLY A 6 3.63 4.97 -1.12
C GLY A 6 5.00 5.54 -0.84
N GLY A 7 5.09 6.57 -0.03
CA GLY A 7 6.37 7.21 0.22
C GLY A 7 6.51 7.74 1.64
N GLY A 8 7.72 8.24 1.93
CA GLY A 8 8.03 8.89 3.20
C GLY A 8 7.70 8.03 4.42
N GLU A 9 6.94 8.62 5.32
CA GLU A 9 6.54 8.01 6.60
C GLU A 9 5.69 6.75 6.44
N LEU A 10 5.02 6.56 5.29
CA LEU A 10 4.14 5.41 5.06
C LEU A 10 4.82 4.23 4.36
N TRP A 11 6.06 4.40 3.88
CA TRP A 11 6.72 3.37 3.09
C TRP A 11 6.83 2.02 3.82
N CYS A 12 7.14 2.05 5.11
CA CYS A 12 7.27 0.81 5.89
C CYS A 12 5.97 0.01 5.94
N ASP A 13 4.83 0.67 6.13
CA ASP A 13 3.52 0.01 6.20
C ASP A 13 3.10 -0.54 4.84
N VAL A 14 3.32 0.23 3.77
CA VAL A 14 3.03 -0.20 2.40
C VAL A 14 3.86 -1.42 2.01
N TYR A 15 5.15 -1.38 2.31
CA TYR A 15 6.07 -2.50 2.03
C TYR A 15 5.74 -3.73 2.88
N LEU A 16 5.48 -3.54 4.18
CA LEU A 16 5.07 -4.62 5.08
C LEU A 16 3.80 -5.30 4.56
N PHE A 17 2.77 -4.54 4.23
CA PHE A 17 1.52 -5.10 3.72
C PHE A 17 1.73 -5.90 2.44
N SER A 18 2.47 -5.34 1.50
CA SER A 18 2.79 -5.99 0.23
C SER A 18 3.54 -7.32 0.44
N MET A 19 4.63 -7.29 1.21
CA MET A 19 5.50 -8.45 1.41
C MET A 19 4.91 -9.46 2.40
N CYS A 20 4.51 -9.01 3.60
CA CYS A 20 4.11 -9.94 4.65
C CYS A 20 2.66 -10.41 4.52
N ILE A 21 1.75 -9.53 4.10
CA ILE A 21 0.34 -9.92 3.99
C ILE A 21 0.06 -10.51 2.60
N MET A 22 0.39 -9.77 1.54
CA MET A 22 0.00 -10.20 0.20
C MET A 22 0.84 -11.35 -0.33
N GLU A 23 2.17 -11.29 -0.22
CA GLU A 23 3.04 -12.35 -0.74
C GLU A 23 3.12 -13.54 0.22
N GLU A 24 3.42 -13.29 1.51
CA GLU A 24 3.63 -14.36 2.49
C GLU A 24 2.34 -15.07 2.87
N MET A 25 1.28 -14.30 3.19
CA MET A 25 0.03 -14.85 3.72
C MET A 25 -1.00 -15.15 2.63
N GLN A 26 -1.10 -14.34 1.59
CA GLN A 26 -2.10 -14.52 0.52
C GLN A 26 -1.53 -15.14 -0.76
N TRP A 27 -0.23 -15.31 -0.86
CA TRP A 27 0.51 -15.83 -2.04
C TRP A 27 0.21 -15.07 -3.34
N ILE A 28 -0.16 -13.81 -3.21
CA ILE A 28 -0.41 -12.90 -4.32
C ILE A 28 0.90 -12.19 -4.67
N LYS A 29 1.29 -12.26 -5.93
CA LYS A 29 2.49 -11.57 -6.41
C LYS A 29 2.28 -10.06 -6.36
N THR A 30 3.26 -9.35 -5.86
CA THR A 30 3.22 -7.89 -5.77
C THR A 30 4.43 -7.22 -6.37
N LYS A 31 4.34 -5.92 -6.53
CA LYS A 31 5.45 -5.02 -6.75
C LYS A 31 5.27 -3.80 -5.86
N SER A 32 6.18 -3.61 -4.93
CA SER A 32 6.22 -2.39 -4.12
C SER A 32 7.22 -1.41 -4.71
N VAL A 33 6.87 -0.13 -4.69
CA VAL A 33 7.76 0.95 -5.14
C VAL A 33 7.43 2.23 -4.38
N THR A 34 8.46 3.02 -4.05
CA THR A 34 8.21 4.33 -3.47
C THR A 34 7.67 5.30 -4.52
N SER A 35 6.87 6.28 -4.10
CA SER A 35 6.37 7.33 -5.01
C SER A 35 7.50 8.10 -5.70
N ALA A 36 8.67 8.19 -5.05
CA ALA A 36 9.87 8.80 -5.62
C ALA A 36 10.46 7.96 -6.75
N GLU A 37 10.56 6.64 -6.55
CA GLU A 37 11.16 5.71 -7.52
C GLU A 37 10.21 5.32 -8.64
N PHE A 38 8.91 5.48 -8.46
CA PHE A 38 7.88 5.06 -9.41
C PHE A 38 8.19 5.56 -10.83
N PHE A 39 8.63 6.82 -10.96
CA PHE A 39 8.96 7.45 -12.25
C PHE A 39 10.33 7.06 -12.82
N HIS A 40 11.10 6.21 -12.14
CA HIS A 40 12.39 5.69 -12.61
C HIS A 40 12.29 4.31 -13.31
N GLY A 41 11.10 3.97 -13.81
CA GLY A 41 10.89 2.76 -14.61
C GLY A 41 9.61 2.00 -14.27
N SER A 42 9.13 2.02 -13.01
CA SER A 42 7.94 1.26 -12.62
C SER A 42 6.65 1.76 -13.28
N LEU A 43 6.59 3.03 -13.70
CA LEU A 43 5.47 3.57 -14.47
C LEU A 43 5.24 2.82 -15.79
N GLU A 44 6.29 2.28 -16.42
CA GLU A 44 6.17 1.52 -17.68
C GLU A 44 5.43 0.18 -17.52
N LEU A 45 5.19 -0.25 -16.28
CA LEU A 45 4.45 -1.48 -15.98
C LEU A 45 2.96 -1.23 -15.78
N VAL A 46 2.52 0.03 -15.82
CA VAL A 46 1.12 0.41 -15.56
C VAL A 46 0.32 0.32 -16.85
N ASP A 47 -0.75 -0.45 -16.80
CA ASP A 47 -1.78 -0.53 -17.82
C ASP A 47 -3.15 -0.88 -17.19
N ASP A 48 -4.19 -1.03 -18.01
CA ASP A 48 -5.55 -1.38 -17.55
C ASP A 48 -5.65 -2.77 -16.89
N SER A 49 -4.64 -3.62 -16.97
CA SER A 49 -4.61 -4.95 -16.34
C SER A 49 -4.11 -4.91 -14.90
N VAL A 50 -3.25 -3.94 -14.57
CA VAL A 50 -2.58 -3.83 -13.27
C VAL A 50 -3.45 -3.10 -12.27
N CYS A 51 -3.73 -3.75 -11.15
CA CYS A 51 -4.35 -3.10 -9.99
C CYS A 51 -3.27 -2.35 -9.20
N VAL A 52 -3.49 -1.08 -8.94
CA VAL A 52 -2.55 -0.22 -8.20
C VAL A 52 -3.20 0.30 -6.94
N PHE A 53 -2.54 0.07 -5.81
CA PHE A 53 -2.83 0.71 -4.53
C PHE A 53 -1.83 1.84 -4.32
N LEU A 54 -2.33 3.06 -4.25
CA LEU A 54 -1.55 4.24 -3.90
C LEU A 54 -1.94 4.69 -2.50
N VAL A 55 -0.98 4.71 -1.59
CA VAL A 55 -1.17 5.20 -0.22
C VAL A 55 -0.49 6.55 -0.10
N LYS A 56 -1.27 7.57 0.27
CA LYS A 56 -0.83 8.97 0.33
C LYS A 56 -0.65 9.43 1.77
N GLY A 57 0.56 9.89 2.07
CA GLY A 57 0.91 10.47 3.36
C GLY A 57 0.57 11.95 3.47
N GLU A 58 0.87 12.51 4.65
CA GLU A 58 0.67 13.92 4.97
C GLU A 58 2.00 14.68 5.15
N GLY A 59 3.12 13.95 5.06
CA GLY A 59 4.46 14.49 5.24
C GLY A 59 5.05 15.15 3.99
N LYS A 60 6.35 15.36 4.04
CA LYS A 60 7.11 16.08 3.00
C LYS A 60 7.09 15.41 1.62
N THR A 61 6.82 14.12 1.57
CA THR A 61 6.78 13.35 0.31
C THR A 61 5.42 13.37 -0.38
N ARG A 62 4.38 13.95 0.23
CA ARG A 62 3.03 13.98 -0.31
C ARG A 62 2.95 14.48 -1.76
N ALA A 63 3.74 15.47 -2.13
CA ALA A 63 3.77 15.97 -3.51
C ALA A 63 4.17 14.90 -4.54
N LEU A 64 4.97 13.92 -4.13
CA LEU A 64 5.35 12.77 -4.99
C LEU A 64 4.19 11.79 -5.11
N ASP A 65 3.46 11.54 -4.01
CA ASP A 65 2.26 10.70 -4.03
C ASP A 65 1.19 11.30 -4.95
N GLU A 66 0.96 12.62 -4.85
CA GLU A 66 0.03 13.34 -5.70
C GLU A 66 0.45 13.35 -7.19
N ARG A 67 1.76 13.39 -7.46
CA ARG A 67 2.27 13.22 -8.81
C ARG A 67 1.97 11.83 -9.36
N ALA A 68 2.18 10.79 -8.56
CA ALA A 68 1.86 9.42 -8.93
C ALA A 68 0.35 9.25 -9.16
N GLU A 69 -0.50 9.81 -8.30
CA GLU A 69 -1.96 9.77 -8.46
C GLU A 69 -2.43 10.36 -9.79
N ARG A 70 -1.91 11.56 -10.15
CA ARG A 70 -2.28 12.18 -11.45
C ARG A 70 -1.94 11.29 -12.62
N PHE A 71 -0.74 10.70 -12.63
CA PHE A 71 -0.34 9.78 -13.69
C PHE A 71 -1.24 8.54 -13.73
N LEU A 72 -1.49 7.92 -12.57
CA LEU A 72 -2.26 6.68 -12.48
C LEU A 72 -3.72 6.83 -12.89
N LYS A 73 -4.35 7.97 -12.61
CA LYS A 73 -5.72 8.27 -13.05
C LYS A 73 -5.91 8.23 -14.56
N ASP A 74 -4.85 8.57 -15.29
CA ASP A 74 -4.90 8.61 -16.77
C ASP A 74 -4.48 7.27 -17.41
N HIS A 75 -3.85 6.34 -16.65
CA HIS A 75 -3.17 5.17 -17.21
C HIS A 75 -3.65 3.81 -16.67
N THR A 76 -4.53 3.78 -15.68
CA THR A 76 -5.17 2.53 -15.24
C THR A 76 -6.59 2.76 -14.74
N LYS A 77 -7.47 1.79 -15.01
CA LYS A 77 -8.84 1.77 -14.47
C LYS A 77 -8.96 1.07 -13.13
N LYS A 78 -7.87 0.50 -12.63
CA LYS A 78 -7.86 -0.29 -11.40
C LYS A 78 -7.01 0.39 -10.32
N LEU A 79 -7.24 1.70 -10.11
CA LEU A 79 -6.57 2.49 -9.08
C LEU A 79 -7.40 2.51 -7.80
N VAL A 80 -6.76 2.16 -6.69
CA VAL A 80 -7.27 2.37 -5.33
C VAL A 80 -6.37 3.40 -4.65
N VAL A 81 -6.94 4.50 -4.19
CA VAL A 81 -6.21 5.53 -3.44
C VAL A 81 -6.65 5.45 -1.98
N ILE A 82 -5.68 5.36 -1.09
CA ILE A 82 -5.85 5.49 0.36
C ILE A 82 -5.14 6.78 0.77
N ASP A 83 -5.90 7.81 1.06
CA ASP A 83 -5.36 9.11 1.50
C ASP A 83 -5.56 9.24 3.01
N THR A 84 -4.47 9.40 3.78
CA THR A 84 -4.56 9.52 5.23
C THR A 84 -5.34 10.78 5.66
N LYS A 85 -5.43 11.80 4.80
CA LYS A 85 -6.25 12.99 5.05
C LYS A 85 -7.77 12.73 5.10
N ASP A 86 -8.23 11.62 4.51
CA ASP A 86 -9.65 11.26 4.53
C ASP A 86 -10.12 10.73 5.90
N PHE A 87 -9.19 10.55 6.84
CA PHE A 87 -9.46 10.00 8.17
C PHE A 87 -9.32 11.07 9.25
N ALA A 88 -10.35 11.18 10.10
CA ALA A 88 -10.32 12.11 11.22
C ALA A 88 -9.27 11.69 12.27
N LEU A 89 -8.60 12.67 12.84
CA LEU A 89 -7.74 12.54 14.01
C LEU A 89 -8.15 13.63 14.99
N ASP A 90 -9.27 13.41 15.67
CA ASP A 90 -9.87 14.40 16.58
C ASP A 90 -8.92 14.75 17.73
N GLY A 91 -8.74 16.04 17.96
CA GLY A 91 -7.86 16.56 19.02
C GLY A 91 -6.36 16.58 18.66
N ILE A 92 -5.98 16.18 17.46
CA ILE A 92 -4.60 16.26 16.98
C ILE A 92 -4.43 17.50 16.08
N ASP A 93 -3.44 18.32 16.41
CA ASP A 93 -3.07 19.47 15.59
C ASP A 93 -2.55 19.00 14.22
N GLU A 94 -2.92 19.73 13.16
CA GLU A 94 -2.56 19.38 11.78
C GLU A 94 -1.04 19.20 11.57
N SER A 95 -0.23 19.95 12.30
CA SER A 95 1.24 19.87 12.20
C SER A 95 1.81 18.53 12.65
N PHE A 96 1.05 17.74 13.42
CA PHE A 96 1.45 16.43 13.91
C PHE A 96 0.80 15.25 13.16
N ARG A 97 -0.17 15.52 12.29
CA ARG A 97 -0.90 14.45 11.58
C ARG A 97 0.02 13.53 10.78
N TRP A 98 1.00 14.09 10.07
CA TRP A 98 1.97 13.29 9.29
C TRP A 98 2.70 12.24 10.15
N PHE A 99 2.97 12.55 11.41
CA PHE A 99 3.65 11.63 12.34
C PHE A 99 2.74 10.47 12.76
N LEU A 100 1.43 10.69 12.78
CA LEU A 100 0.43 9.69 13.16
C LEU A 100 -0.17 8.95 11.92
N ALA A 101 0.09 9.44 10.72
CA ALA A 101 -0.40 8.83 9.48
C ALA A 101 -0.05 7.33 9.34
N PRO A 102 1.13 6.84 9.78
CA PRO A 102 1.44 5.41 9.80
C PRO A 102 0.45 4.57 10.61
N LEU A 103 -0.07 5.06 11.73
CA LEU A 103 -1.08 4.34 12.54
C LEU A 103 -2.39 4.13 11.76
N ILE A 104 -2.82 5.15 11.01
CA ILE A 104 -3.99 5.06 10.13
C ILE A 104 -3.73 4.00 9.06
N THR A 105 -2.59 4.11 8.39
CA THR A 105 -2.22 3.22 7.29
C THR A 105 -2.08 1.77 7.76
N SER A 106 -1.40 1.54 8.87
CA SER A 106 -1.25 0.21 9.46
C SER A 106 -2.61 -0.42 9.77
N THR A 107 -3.51 0.33 10.41
CA THR A 107 -4.87 -0.15 10.72
C THR A 107 -5.65 -0.50 9.45
N ILE A 108 -5.62 0.37 8.43
CA ILE A 108 -6.36 0.14 7.19
C ILE A 108 -5.81 -1.06 6.43
N LEU A 109 -4.51 -1.12 6.22
CA LEU A 109 -3.88 -2.16 5.43
C LEU A 109 -3.87 -3.50 6.18
N THR A 110 -3.28 -3.52 7.39
CA THR A 110 -2.95 -4.77 8.07
C THR A 110 -4.13 -5.38 8.79
N GLU A 111 -5.03 -4.55 9.37
CA GLU A 111 -6.15 -5.07 10.17
C GLU A 111 -7.47 -5.12 9.38
N ARG A 112 -7.66 -4.24 8.39
CA ARG A 112 -8.92 -4.18 7.65
C ARG A 112 -8.83 -4.81 6.27
N LEU A 113 -7.90 -4.33 5.45
CA LEU A 113 -7.80 -4.78 4.07
C LEU A 113 -7.36 -6.26 3.99
N SER A 114 -6.49 -6.72 4.90
CA SER A 114 -6.08 -8.13 4.99
C SER A 114 -7.26 -9.08 5.15
N ILE A 115 -8.19 -8.77 6.06
CA ILE A 115 -9.40 -9.57 6.31
C ILE A 115 -10.31 -9.62 5.06
N HIS A 116 -10.39 -8.51 4.34
CA HIS A 116 -11.16 -8.48 3.09
C HIS A 116 -10.51 -9.31 1.99
N PHE A 117 -9.19 -9.31 1.89
CA PHE A 117 -8.48 -10.22 0.98
C PHE A 117 -8.75 -11.67 1.35
N GLU A 118 -8.56 -12.07 2.60
CA GLU A 118 -8.87 -13.42 3.08
C GLU A 118 -10.31 -13.84 2.74
N ALA A 119 -11.29 -12.98 3.05
CA ALA A 119 -12.70 -13.27 2.82
C ALA A 119 -13.04 -13.46 1.33
N ASN A 120 -12.40 -12.69 0.44
CA ASN A 120 -12.67 -12.74 -1.00
C ASN A 120 -11.87 -13.82 -1.72
N THR A 121 -10.62 -14.05 -1.34
CA THR A 121 -9.77 -15.09 -1.94
C THR A 121 -10.06 -16.48 -1.40
N LYS A 122 -10.72 -16.58 -0.23
CA LYS A 122 -10.90 -17.82 0.54
C LYS A 122 -9.56 -18.46 0.93
N HIS A 123 -8.52 -17.66 1.06
CA HIS A 123 -7.18 -18.05 1.44
C HIS A 123 -6.86 -17.52 2.84
N ASP A 124 -6.82 -18.43 3.80
CA ASP A 124 -6.63 -18.11 5.21
C ASP A 124 -5.28 -17.42 5.45
N LEU A 125 -5.29 -16.33 6.22
CA LEU A 125 -4.08 -15.55 6.55
C LEU A 125 -3.05 -16.33 7.36
N SER A 126 -3.43 -17.46 7.96
CA SER A 126 -2.49 -18.34 8.69
C SER A 126 -1.71 -19.29 7.76
N TYR A 127 -2.11 -19.45 6.51
CA TYR A 127 -1.45 -20.37 5.60
C TYR A 127 -0.02 -19.93 5.29
N ARG A 128 0.89 -20.91 5.35
CA ARG A 128 2.30 -20.74 5.03
C ARG A 128 2.74 -21.90 4.17
N ARG A 129 3.42 -21.60 3.06
CA ARG A 129 3.99 -22.62 2.17
C ARG A 129 5.36 -23.07 2.67
N TYR A 130 6.18 -22.16 3.10
CA TYR A 130 7.57 -22.39 3.46
C TYR A 130 7.96 -21.76 4.81
N TYR A 131 7.46 -20.56 5.08
CA TYR A 131 7.83 -19.78 6.25
C TYR A 131 7.57 -20.56 7.55
N ARG A 132 8.63 -20.83 8.29
CA ARG A 132 8.62 -21.64 9.53
C ARG A 132 8.04 -23.05 9.39
N GLN A 133 8.05 -23.62 8.17
CA GLN A 133 7.62 -25.01 7.96
C GLN A 133 8.78 -26.01 8.02
N PHE A 134 10.01 -25.54 7.90
CA PHE A 134 11.25 -26.32 8.01
C PHE A 134 12.42 -25.40 8.36
N ASP A 135 13.57 -25.98 8.75
CA ASP A 135 14.80 -25.23 8.99
C ASP A 135 15.47 -24.84 7.66
N TYR A 136 15.90 -23.58 7.51
CA TYR A 136 16.61 -23.05 6.34
C TYR A 136 17.67 -22.04 6.72
#